data_36ea4305637ae72fb5289db37a053bf0
#
_entry.id   36ea4305637ae72fb5289db37a053bf0
#
_cell.length_a   1.000
_cell.length_b   1.000
_cell.length_c   1.000
_cell.angle_alpha   90.00
_cell.angle_beta   90.00
_cell.angle_gamma   90.00
#
_symmetry.space_group_name_H-M   'P 1'
#
loop_
_entity.id
_entity.type
_entity.pdbx_description
1 polymer ?
#
loop_
_entity_poly.entity_id
_entity_poly.type
_entity_poly.pdbx_seq_one_letter_code
_entity_poly.pdbx_strand_id
1 'polypeptide(L)'
;MLCSKAKKEAQNMRQKTLSNWLKFILLGVGICGLVIYLLVVPMLGQTVAVAEDGAFDHLYWPWLVLIWVTALPVYAALAFGWIIAVNIGRDRSFCVENARLLKWISALAAADAAFFFLGNILYLLLGWSHPGVTLLCLLVVFVGVAISVAAAALSHLVMKAAAQQEQSELTI
;
A
#
# COMPACT_ATOMS: atom_id res chain seq x y z
N MET A 1 -31.79 6.46 -29.55
CA MET A 1 -31.93 5.74 -28.29
C MET A 1 -31.03 4.49 -28.16
N LEU A 2 -30.93 3.65 -29.19
CA LEU A 2 -30.09 2.42 -29.20
C LEU A 2 -28.58 2.69 -29.07
N CYS A 3 -28.05 3.74 -29.70
CA CYS A 3 -26.62 4.09 -29.64
C CYS A 3 -26.16 4.52 -28.24
N SER A 4 -27.03 5.20 -27.46
CA SER A 4 -26.75 5.60 -26.07
C SER A 4 -26.72 4.40 -25.13
N LYS A 5 -27.60 3.40 -25.32
CA LYS A 5 -27.60 2.16 -24.55
C LYS A 5 -26.36 1.33 -24.80
N ALA A 6 -25.97 1.14 -26.06
CA ALA A 6 -24.76 0.37 -26.42
C ALA A 6 -23.48 1.02 -25.87
N LYS A 7 -23.39 2.36 -25.87
CA LYS A 7 -22.25 3.10 -25.28
C LYS A 7 -22.17 2.92 -23.77
N LYS A 8 -23.31 2.90 -23.07
CA LYS A 8 -23.38 2.71 -21.62
C LYS A 8 -23.04 1.27 -21.22
N GLU A 9 -23.47 0.29 -22.01
CA GLU A 9 -23.10 -1.14 -21.79
C GLU A 9 -21.61 -1.39 -22.03
N ALA A 10 -21.04 -0.83 -23.09
CA ALA A 10 -19.60 -0.92 -23.38
C ALA A 10 -18.76 -0.29 -22.25
N GLN A 11 -19.18 0.85 -21.72
CA GLN A 11 -18.51 1.51 -20.58
C GLN A 11 -18.59 0.67 -19.32
N ASN A 12 -19.72 0.07 -19.03
CA ASN A 12 -19.93 -0.78 -17.85
C ASN A 12 -19.09 -2.08 -17.93
N MET A 13 -18.99 -2.69 -19.13
CA MET A 13 -18.11 -3.85 -19.35
C MET A 13 -16.64 -3.48 -19.13
N ARG A 14 -16.21 -2.33 -19.62
CA ARG A 14 -14.84 -1.85 -19.46
C ARG A 14 -14.47 -1.61 -17.99
N GLN A 15 -15.38 -1.08 -17.19
CA GLN A 15 -15.18 -0.85 -15.76
C GLN A 15 -15.13 -2.15 -14.96
N LYS A 16 -15.97 -3.13 -15.28
CA LYS A 16 -15.92 -4.46 -14.65
C LYS A 16 -14.59 -5.16 -14.94
N THR A 17 -14.10 -5.06 -16.16
CA THR A 17 -12.80 -5.62 -16.55
C THR A 17 -11.67 -4.96 -15.77
N LEU A 18 -11.67 -3.63 -15.66
CA LEU A 18 -10.68 -2.87 -14.89
C LEU A 18 -10.72 -3.25 -13.40
N SER A 19 -11.90 -3.35 -12.81
CA SER A 19 -12.09 -3.78 -11.41
C SER A 19 -11.52 -5.18 -11.18
N ASN A 20 -11.75 -6.12 -12.09
CA ASN A 20 -11.25 -7.49 -11.95
C ASN A 20 -9.71 -7.55 -12.06
N TRP A 21 -9.12 -6.79 -12.98
CA TRP A 21 -7.66 -6.66 -13.06
C TRP A 21 -7.06 -6.06 -11.79
N LEU A 22 -7.67 -4.99 -11.26
CA LEU A 22 -7.24 -4.39 -9.99
C LEU A 22 -7.29 -5.41 -8.83
N LYS A 23 -8.38 -6.16 -8.70
CA LYS A 23 -8.50 -7.20 -7.66
C LYS A 23 -7.46 -8.30 -7.83
N PHE A 24 -7.20 -8.72 -9.07
CA PHE A 24 -6.17 -9.72 -9.34
C PHE A 24 -4.77 -9.24 -8.95
N ILE A 25 -4.43 -7.99 -9.29
CA ILE A 25 -3.15 -7.37 -8.90
C ILE A 25 -3.05 -7.24 -7.38
N LEU A 26 -4.10 -6.75 -6.69
CA LEU A 26 -4.12 -6.63 -5.24
C LEU A 26 -3.96 -7.99 -4.54
N LEU A 27 -4.61 -9.03 -5.05
CA LEU A 27 -4.45 -10.40 -4.54
C LEU A 27 -3.02 -10.89 -4.74
N GLY A 28 -2.46 -10.70 -5.93
CA GLY A 28 -1.07 -11.05 -6.23
C GLY A 28 -0.07 -10.34 -5.32
N VAL A 29 -0.22 -9.02 -5.14
CA VAL A 29 0.61 -8.24 -4.20
C VAL A 29 0.45 -8.74 -2.76
N GLY A 30 -0.78 -9.06 -2.34
CA GLY A 30 -1.04 -9.60 -1.00
C GLY A 30 -0.35 -10.95 -0.78
N ILE A 31 -0.43 -11.88 -1.75
CA ILE A 31 0.24 -13.18 -1.68
C ILE A 31 1.77 -13.00 -1.69
N CYS A 32 2.31 -12.19 -2.61
CA CYS A 32 3.74 -11.90 -2.65
C CYS A 32 4.24 -11.28 -1.34
N GLY A 33 3.49 -10.33 -0.79
CA GLY A 33 3.79 -9.73 0.52
C GLY A 33 3.83 -10.78 1.63
N LEU A 34 2.86 -11.70 1.66
CA LEU A 34 2.80 -12.77 2.64
C LEU A 34 4.01 -13.71 2.54
N VAL A 35 4.41 -14.08 1.32
CA VAL A 35 5.61 -14.88 1.07
C VAL A 35 6.87 -14.13 1.55
N ILE A 36 6.96 -12.84 1.28
CA ILE A 36 8.10 -12.01 1.72
C ILE A 36 8.16 -11.97 3.27
N TYR A 37 7.06 -11.64 3.95
CA TYR A 37 7.04 -11.50 5.41
C TYR A 37 7.25 -12.82 6.16
N LEU A 38 6.74 -13.96 5.63
CA LEU A 38 6.78 -15.25 6.33
C LEU A 38 7.96 -16.14 5.93
N LEU A 39 8.48 -16.01 4.70
CA LEU A 39 9.55 -16.87 4.20
C LEU A 39 10.85 -16.08 3.96
N VAL A 40 10.79 -15.01 3.17
CA VAL A 40 11.99 -14.31 2.75
C VAL A 40 12.66 -13.57 3.91
N VAL A 41 11.88 -12.84 4.70
CA VAL A 41 12.42 -12.07 5.84
C VAL A 41 13.04 -12.96 6.91
N PRO A 42 12.38 -14.05 7.41
CA PRO A 42 13.01 -14.95 8.37
C PRO A 42 14.25 -15.67 7.81
N MET A 43 14.21 -16.09 6.54
CA MET A 43 15.34 -16.77 5.89
C MET A 43 16.56 -15.84 5.75
N LEU A 44 16.35 -14.61 5.30
CA LEU A 44 17.43 -13.62 5.22
C LEU A 44 17.99 -13.25 6.60
N GLY A 45 17.11 -13.10 7.60
CA GLY A 45 17.54 -12.83 8.97
C GLY A 45 18.42 -13.93 9.54
N GLN A 46 18.08 -15.20 9.31
CA GLN A 46 18.90 -16.34 9.72
C GLN A 46 20.24 -16.40 8.99
N THR A 47 20.27 -16.15 7.68
CA THR A 47 21.54 -16.16 6.92
C THR A 47 22.49 -15.06 7.38
N VAL A 48 22.00 -13.88 7.74
CA VAL A 48 22.81 -12.78 8.28
C VAL A 48 23.32 -13.11 9.68
N ALA A 49 22.48 -13.69 10.54
CA ALA A 49 22.86 -14.10 11.88
C ALA A 49 23.99 -15.14 11.88
N VAL A 50 23.95 -16.12 10.97
CA VAL A 50 24.97 -17.18 10.86
C VAL A 50 26.27 -16.69 10.19
N ALA A 51 26.19 -15.74 9.24
CA ALA A 51 27.34 -15.28 8.47
C ALA A 51 28.39 -14.50 9.29
N GLU A 52 28.01 -13.95 10.47
CA GLU A 52 28.89 -13.15 11.34
C GLU A 52 29.19 -13.85 12.68
N ASP A 53 29.48 -15.16 12.65
CA ASP A 53 29.88 -15.96 13.83
C ASP A 53 28.92 -15.86 15.03
N GLY A 54 27.62 -15.65 14.77
CA GLY A 54 26.60 -15.57 15.82
C GLY A 54 26.57 -14.23 16.58
N ALA A 55 27.36 -13.24 16.19
CA ALA A 55 27.42 -11.94 16.86
C ALA A 55 26.05 -11.21 16.87
N PHE A 56 25.20 -11.49 15.88
CA PHE A 56 23.89 -10.85 15.71
C PHE A 56 22.70 -11.76 16.02
N ASP A 57 22.91 -12.93 16.59
CA ASP A 57 21.85 -13.91 16.88
C ASP A 57 20.78 -13.33 17.82
N HIS A 58 21.18 -12.52 18.80
CA HIS A 58 20.27 -11.83 19.72
C HIS A 58 19.44 -10.70 19.06
N LEU A 59 19.84 -10.22 17.88
CA LEU A 59 19.19 -9.15 17.13
C LEU A 59 18.13 -9.66 16.14
N TYR A 60 18.12 -10.97 15.86
CA TYR A 60 17.18 -11.59 14.92
C TYR A 60 15.72 -11.29 15.29
N TRP A 61 15.34 -11.51 16.55
CA TRP A 61 13.98 -11.29 17.00
C TRP A 61 13.53 -9.81 16.97
N PRO A 62 14.32 -8.84 17.47
CA PRO A 62 13.97 -7.42 17.35
C PRO A 62 13.73 -6.97 15.90
N TRP A 63 14.61 -7.37 14.99
CA TRP A 63 14.46 -7.05 13.57
C TRP A 63 13.23 -7.69 12.95
N LEU A 64 12.96 -8.94 13.24
CA LEU A 64 11.81 -9.66 12.74
C LEU A 64 10.51 -9.02 13.21
N VAL A 65 10.42 -8.66 14.48
CA VAL A 65 9.24 -7.97 15.06
C VAL A 65 9.04 -6.60 14.42
N LEU A 66 10.11 -5.81 14.26
CA LEU A 66 10.03 -4.52 13.59
C LEU A 66 9.39 -4.65 12.20
N ILE A 67 9.87 -5.59 11.39
CA ILE A 67 9.36 -5.81 10.03
C ILE A 67 7.94 -6.38 10.06
N TRP A 68 7.60 -7.29 10.97
CA TRP A 68 6.24 -7.85 11.04
C TRP A 68 5.19 -6.83 11.46
N VAL A 69 5.55 -5.85 12.29
CA VAL A 69 4.63 -4.76 12.67
C VAL A 69 4.25 -3.94 11.43
N THR A 70 5.18 -3.71 10.49
CA THR A 70 4.89 -2.99 9.24
C THR A 70 3.92 -3.75 8.33
N ALA A 71 3.75 -5.06 8.49
CA ALA A 71 2.77 -5.81 7.72
C ALA A 71 1.33 -5.35 8.00
N LEU A 72 1.02 -4.92 9.23
CA LEU A 72 -0.34 -4.52 9.62
C LEU A 72 -0.87 -3.35 8.77
N PRO A 73 -0.19 -2.17 8.71
CA PRO A 73 -0.66 -1.06 7.88
C PRO A 73 -0.64 -1.39 6.38
N VAL A 74 0.29 -2.21 5.90
CA VAL A 74 0.34 -2.65 4.50
C VAL A 74 -0.90 -3.46 4.14
N TYR A 75 -1.27 -4.47 4.94
CA TYR A 75 -2.46 -5.27 4.67
C TYR A 75 -3.76 -4.49 4.88
N ALA A 76 -3.82 -3.54 5.80
CA ALA A 76 -4.94 -2.62 5.94
C ALA A 76 -5.10 -1.75 4.67
N ALA A 77 -4.00 -1.23 4.12
CA ALA A 77 -4.02 -0.46 2.87
C ALA A 77 -4.47 -1.32 1.68
N LEU A 78 -4.05 -2.60 1.58
CA LEU A 78 -4.54 -3.53 0.57
C LEU A 78 -6.04 -3.79 0.70
N ALA A 79 -6.57 -3.92 1.92
CA ALA A 79 -8.00 -4.09 2.15
C ALA A 79 -8.80 -2.86 1.69
N PHE A 80 -8.33 -1.64 1.96
CA PHE A 80 -8.94 -0.42 1.43
C PHE A 80 -8.86 -0.34 -0.09
N GLY A 81 -7.73 -0.74 -0.69
CA GLY A 81 -7.57 -0.87 -2.14
C GLY A 81 -8.58 -1.84 -2.75
N TRP A 82 -8.86 -2.95 -2.06
CA TRP A 82 -9.88 -3.92 -2.49
C TRP A 82 -11.28 -3.31 -2.51
N ILE A 83 -11.65 -2.54 -1.48
CA ILE A 83 -12.95 -1.85 -1.42
C ILE A 83 -13.07 -0.85 -2.58
N ILE A 84 -12.00 -0.08 -2.87
CA ILE A 84 -11.96 0.84 -4.00
C ILE A 84 -12.16 0.09 -5.32
N ALA A 85 -11.48 -1.06 -5.51
CA ALA A 85 -11.62 -1.88 -6.71
C ALA A 85 -13.07 -2.40 -6.89
N VAL A 86 -13.76 -2.76 -5.79
CA VAL A 86 -15.17 -3.14 -5.82
C VAL A 86 -16.06 -1.96 -6.22
N ASN A 87 -15.83 -0.77 -5.67
CA ASN A 87 -16.58 0.44 -5.98
C ASN A 87 -16.43 0.83 -7.46
N ILE A 88 -15.23 0.70 -8.02
CA ILE A 88 -14.97 0.91 -9.46
C ILE A 88 -15.81 -0.05 -10.31
N GLY A 89 -15.90 -1.31 -9.93
CA GLY A 89 -16.71 -2.31 -10.64
C GLY A 89 -18.21 -2.04 -10.59
N ARG A 90 -18.67 -1.22 -9.64
CA ARG A 90 -20.06 -0.77 -9.48
C ARG A 90 -20.36 0.57 -10.15
N ASP A 91 -19.49 1.05 -11.01
CA ASP A 91 -19.59 2.37 -11.68
C ASP A 91 -19.54 3.57 -10.71
N ARG A 92 -18.90 3.37 -9.52
CA ARG A 92 -18.74 4.38 -8.47
C ARG A 92 -17.27 4.77 -8.30
N SER A 93 -16.59 5.04 -9.42
CA SER A 93 -15.15 5.36 -9.41
C SER A 93 -14.86 6.68 -8.72
N PHE A 94 -15.66 7.71 -8.98
CA PHE A 94 -15.50 9.06 -8.45
C PHE A 94 -16.54 9.32 -7.36
N CYS A 95 -16.35 8.70 -6.20
CA CYS A 95 -17.19 8.94 -5.03
C CYS A 95 -16.35 9.41 -3.83
N VAL A 96 -16.98 10.16 -2.95
CA VAL A 96 -16.37 10.69 -1.72
C VAL A 96 -15.79 9.56 -0.86
N GLU A 97 -16.42 8.39 -0.87
CA GLU A 97 -15.97 7.20 -0.14
C GLU A 97 -14.60 6.73 -0.62
N ASN A 98 -14.38 6.63 -1.93
CA ASN A 98 -13.08 6.25 -2.50
C ASN A 98 -11.99 7.29 -2.18
N ALA A 99 -12.32 8.58 -2.23
CA ALA A 99 -11.39 9.63 -1.84
C ALA A 99 -10.98 9.50 -0.36
N ARG A 100 -11.92 9.17 0.52
CA ARG A 100 -11.65 8.94 1.94
C ARG A 100 -10.77 7.70 2.16
N LEU A 101 -11.03 6.61 1.46
CA LEU A 101 -10.21 5.39 1.52
C LEU A 101 -8.78 5.65 1.06
N LEU A 102 -8.60 6.40 -0.03
CA LEU A 102 -7.27 6.83 -0.51
C LEU A 102 -6.54 7.69 0.51
N LYS A 103 -7.25 8.57 1.23
CA LYS A 103 -6.67 9.35 2.33
C LYS A 103 -6.19 8.44 3.47
N TRP A 104 -6.96 7.40 3.82
CA TRP A 104 -6.53 6.43 4.81
C TRP A 104 -5.32 5.61 4.36
N ILE A 105 -5.27 5.18 3.09
CA ILE A 105 -4.08 4.51 2.52
C ILE A 105 -2.85 5.41 2.64
N SER A 106 -2.99 6.69 2.29
CA SER A 106 -1.90 7.66 2.43
C SER A 106 -1.43 7.80 3.87
N ALA A 107 -2.36 7.94 4.82
CA ALA A 107 -2.03 8.07 6.24
C ALA A 107 -1.34 6.81 6.80
N LEU A 108 -1.82 5.62 6.43
CA LEU A 108 -1.19 4.35 6.82
C LEU A 108 0.21 4.22 6.25
N ALA A 109 0.41 4.53 4.97
CA ALA A 109 1.73 4.47 4.33
C ALA A 109 2.71 5.49 4.95
N ALA A 110 2.25 6.70 5.30
CA ALA A 110 3.07 7.70 5.99
C ALA A 110 3.46 7.23 7.41
N ALA A 111 2.50 6.71 8.16
CA ALA A 111 2.74 6.22 9.52
C ALA A 111 3.70 5.02 9.52
N ASP A 112 3.53 4.10 8.56
CA ASP A 112 4.40 2.93 8.41
C ASP A 112 5.82 3.33 8.03
N ALA A 113 5.98 4.22 7.05
CA ALA A 113 7.28 4.75 6.65
C ALA A 113 7.99 5.47 7.81
N ALA A 114 7.25 6.28 8.60
CA ALA A 114 7.79 6.95 9.77
C ALA A 114 8.19 5.95 10.87
N PHE A 115 7.35 4.96 11.16
CA PHE A 115 7.64 3.92 12.14
C PHE A 115 8.89 3.12 11.74
N PHE A 116 8.97 2.68 10.50
CA PHE A 116 10.11 1.92 10.00
C PHE A 116 11.39 2.76 9.97
N PHE A 117 11.31 4.04 9.59
CA PHE A 117 12.43 4.97 9.63
C PHE A 117 12.96 5.17 11.06
N LEU A 118 12.08 5.46 12.02
CA LEU A 118 12.47 5.67 13.43
C LEU A 118 13.07 4.40 14.03
N GLY A 119 12.50 3.22 13.74
CA GLY A 119 13.04 1.94 14.16
C GLY A 119 14.45 1.69 13.62
N ASN A 120 14.68 1.99 12.35
CA ASN A 120 16.02 1.87 11.74
C ASN A 120 17.04 2.82 12.36
N ILE A 121 16.68 4.08 12.60
CA ILE A 121 17.55 5.05 13.27
C ILE A 121 17.88 4.59 14.69
N LEU A 122 16.88 4.10 15.43
CA LEU A 122 17.11 3.57 16.79
C LEU A 122 18.09 2.40 16.77
N TYR A 123 17.92 1.45 15.85
CA TYR A 123 18.81 0.28 15.76
C TYR A 123 20.23 0.67 15.32
N LEU A 124 20.36 1.69 14.46
CA LEU A 124 21.67 2.23 14.10
C LEU A 124 22.38 2.87 15.30
N LEU A 125 21.66 3.67 16.10
CA LEU A 125 22.21 4.33 17.30
C LEU A 125 22.59 3.33 18.40
N LEU A 126 21.88 2.19 18.50
CA LEU A 126 22.20 1.11 19.43
C LEU A 126 23.36 0.23 18.94
N GLY A 127 23.88 0.45 17.74
CA GLY A 127 24.90 -0.42 17.14
C GLY A 127 24.34 -1.77 16.66
N TRP A 128 23.02 -1.90 16.53
CA TRP A 128 22.32 -3.12 16.13
C TRP A 128 22.10 -3.23 14.62
N SER A 129 22.62 -2.30 13.86
CA SER A 129 22.47 -2.27 12.39
C SER A 129 23.78 -1.89 11.72
N HIS A 130 24.07 -2.54 10.58
CA HIS A 130 25.17 -2.15 9.73
C HIS A 130 24.74 -0.96 8.84
N PRO A 131 25.61 0.06 8.62
CA PRO A 131 25.27 1.22 7.78
C PRO A 131 24.73 0.86 6.39
N GLY A 132 25.22 -0.20 5.78
CA GLY A 132 24.73 -0.69 4.48
C GLY A 132 23.27 -1.17 4.53
N VAL A 133 22.88 -1.85 5.60
CA VAL A 133 21.49 -2.27 5.83
C VAL A 133 20.59 -1.05 6.03
N THR A 134 21.06 -0.07 6.80
CA THR A 134 20.33 1.18 7.02
C THR A 134 20.08 1.95 5.72
N LEU A 135 21.06 1.98 4.81
CA LEU A 135 20.86 2.60 3.48
C LEU A 135 19.79 1.88 2.65
N LEU A 136 19.77 0.54 2.67
CA LEU A 136 18.74 -0.24 2.00
C LEU A 136 17.36 0.03 2.60
N CYS A 137 17.26 0.09 3.93
CA CYS A 137 16.02 0.41 4.63
C CYS A 137 15.55 1.83 4.32
N LEU A 138 16.45 2.80 4.16
CA LEU A 138 16.12 4.16 3.74
C LEU A 138 15.46 4.20 2.35
N LEU A 139 15.91 3.36 1.43
CA LEU A 139 15.28 3.23 0.12
C LEU A 139 13.84 2.72 0.25
N VAL A 140 13.58 1.74 1.13
CA VAL A 140 12.23 1.24 1.41
C VAL A 140 11.34 2.35 2.00
N VAL A 141 11.87 3.13 2.95
CA VAL A 141 11.17 4.30 3.52
C VAL A 141 10.81 5.30 2.42
N PHE A 142 11.73 5.60 1.52
CA PHE A 142 11.48 6.52 0.41
C PHE A 142 10.35 6.03 -0.49
N VAL A 143 10.29 4.74 -0.80
CA VAL A 143 9.17 4.13 -1.56
C VAL A 143 7.85 4.28 -0.79
N GLY A 144 7.85 4.04 0.53
CA GLY A 144 6.67 4.22 1.38
C GLY A 144 6.15 5.66 1.37
N VAL A 145 7.05 6.64 1.47
CA VAL A 145 6.72 8.07 1.36
C VAL A 145 6.16 8.40 -0.02
N ALA A 146 6.76 7.89 -1.10
CA ALA A 146 6.27 8.11 -2.46
C ALA A 146 4.84 7.57 -2.64
N ILE A 147 4.55 6.36 -2.13
CA ILE A 147 3.20 5.78 -2.13
C ILE A 147 2.22 6.66 -1.33
N SER A 148 2.62 7.14 -0.16
CA SER A 148 1.81 8.02 0.67
C SER A 148 1.44 9.31 -0.07
N VAL A 149 2.40 9.99 -0.67
CA VAL A 149 2.19 11.23 -1.43
C VAL A 149 1.31 10.97 -2.65
N ALA A 150 1.54 9.90 -3.40
CA ALA A 150 0.73 9.54 -4.56
C ALA A 150 -0.73 9.26 -4.16
N ALA A 151 -0.96 8.52 -3.07
CA ALA A 151 -2.30 8.24 -2.56
C ALA A 151 -3.01 9.52 -2.07
N ALA A 152 -2.28 10.45 -1.41
CA ALA A 152 -2.82 11.74 -0.99
C ALA A 152 -3.24 12.60 -2.21
N ALA A 153 -2.38 12.69 -3.21
CA ALA A 153 -2.68 13.43 -4.44
C ALA A 153 -3.89 12.85 -5.17
N LEU A 154 -3.95 11.51 -5.28
CA LEU A 154 -5.08 10.82 -5.90
C LEU A 154 -6.38 11.02 -5.11
N SER A 155 -6.32 10.96 -3.77
CA SER A 155 -7.46 11.28 -2.89
C SER A 155 -8.03 12.68 -3.18
N HIS A 156 -7.15 13.68 -3.29
CA HIS A 156 -7.56 15.05 -3.59
C HIS A 156 -8.22 15.17 -4.97
N LEU A 157 -7.65 14.54 -5.99
CA LEU A 157 -8.20 14.54 -7.34
C LEU A 157 -9.57 13.86 -7.43
N VAL A 158 -9.71 12.69 -6.77
CA VAL A 158 -10.99 11.96 -6.73
C VAL A 158 -12.05 12.76 -5.98
N MET A 159 -11.69 13.43 -4.89
CA MET A 159 -12.61 14.30 -4.15
C MET A 159 -13.11 15.46 -5.01
N LYS A 160 -12.20 16.11 -5.75
CA LYS A 160 -12.56 17.20 -6.67
C LYS A 160 -13.47 16.73 -7.79
N ALA A 161 -13.18 15.57 -8.38
CA ALA A 161 -14.00 14.97 -9.43
C ALA A 161 -15.40 14.59 -8.92
N ALA A 162 -15.51 14.05 -7.70
CA ALA A 162 -16.79 13.73 -7.07
C ALA A 162 -17.66 14.98 -6.87
N ALA A 163 -17.06 16.08 -6.38
CA ALA A 163 -17.78 17.33 -6.19
C ALA A 163 -18.26 17.94 -7.53
N GLN A 164 -17.46 17.84 -8.59
CA GLN A 164 -17.88 18.31 -9.93
C GLN A 164 -19.03 17.48 -10.51
N GLN A 165 -19.01 16.16 -10.28
CA GLN A 165 -20.10 15.29 -10.72
C GLN A 165 -21.41 15.63 -10.02
N GLU A 166 -21.39 15.84 -8.70
CA GLU A 166 -22.56 16.23 -7.91
C GLU A 166 -23.16 17.58 -8.41
N GLN A 167 -22.31 18.57 -8.70
CA GLN A 167 -22.74 19.85 -9.24
C GLN A 167 -23.40 19.71 -10.61
N SER A 168 -22.89 18.84 -11.49
CA SER A 168 -23.45 18.64 -12.83
C SER A 168 -24.82 17.94 -12.79
N GLU A 169 -25.06 17.09 -11.80
CA GLU A 169 -26.35 16.41 -11.62
C GLU A 169 -27.45 17.35 -11.06
N LEU A 170 -27.06 18.39 -10.31
CA LEU A 170 -27.99 19.39 -9.77
C LEU A 170 -28.40 20.48 -10.78
N THR A 171 -27.70 20.57 -11.93
CA THR A 171 -27.91 21.65 -12.92
C THR A 171 -28.81 21.20 -14.06
N ILE A 172 -29.35 19.99 -14.08
CA ILE A 172 -30.34 19.47 -15.04
C ILE A 172 -31.72 19.48 -14.40
#